data_962aae363013b5c19919e42f7d499d0e
#
_entry.id   962aae363013b5c19919e42f7d499d0e
#
_cell.length_a   1.000
_cell.length_b   1.000
_cell.length_c   1.000
_cell.angle_alpha   90.00
_cell.angle_beta   90.00
_cell.angle_gamma   90.00
#
_symmetry.space_group_name_H-M   'P 1'
#
loop_
_entity.id
_entity.type
_entity.pdbx_description
1 polymer ?
#
loop_
_entity_poly.entity_id
_entity_poly.type
_entity_poly.pdbx_seq_one_letter_code
_entity_poly.pdbx_strand_id
1 'polypeptide(L)'
;ILDSGCGVGVSTRQLAVQFPGHAVIGIDRSEDRLGRDHGELPHNALLVRADLVDFWRLAYQTGWTPEYHYLLYPNPYPKAGHLKMRWHGHAVLPTLLALGGHLELRSNWSLYVEEFALAVAQVTGKQAAVAEFVPEGDYLTPFEAKYAQSGQTLWRLWVDLERK
;
A
#
# COMPACT_ATOMS: atom_id res chain seq x y z
N ILE A 1 6.29 9.83 1.24
CA ILE A 1 5.85 8.49 0.82
C ILE A 1 5.01 7.89 1.93
N LEU A 2 3.86 7.32 1.59
CA LEU A 2 3.03 6.53 2.50
C LEU A 2 3.21 5.04 2.21
N ASP A 3 3.47 4.26 3.26
CA ASP A 3 3.50 2.81 3.24
C ASP A 3 2.34 2.30 4.13
N SER A 4 1.17 2.19 3.52
CA SER A 4 -0.09 1.93 4.23
C SER A 4 -0.29 0.44 4.48
N GLY A 5 -0.37 0.06 5.75
CA GLY A 5 -0.39 -1.33 6.17
C GLY A 5 1.01 -1.94 6.17
N CYS A 6 1.98 -1.23 6.72
CA CYS A 6 3.41 -1.59 6.64
C CYS A 6 3.80 -2.85 7.43
N GLY A 7 2.90 -3.42 8.20
CA GLY A 7 3.17 -4.60 9.00
C GLY A 7 4.33 -4.40 9.97
N VAL A 8 5.37 -5.20 9.83
CA VAL A 8 6.58 -5.15 10.66
C VAL A 8 7.56 -4.04 10.26
N GLY A 9 7.25 -3.26 9.23
CA GLY A 9 8.02 -2.10 8.80
C GLY A 9 9.25 -2.39 7.95
N VAL A 10 9.40 -3.59 7.42
CA VAL A 10 10.50 -3.93 6.49
C VAL A 10 10.40 -3.11 5.22
N SER A 11 9.20 -3.00 4.62
CA SER A 11 8.97 -2.19 3.43
C SER A 11 9.27 -0.71 3.66
N THR A 12 8.85 -0.17 4.80
CA THR A 12 9.12 1.23 5.17
C THR A 12 10.62 1.51 5.20
N ARG A 13 11.41 0.61 5.80
CA ARG A 13 12.88 0.72 5.83
C ARG A 13 13.50 0.69 4.44
N GLN A 14 13.07 -0.24 3.60
CA GLN A 14 13.59 -0.37 2.24
C GLN A 14 13.22 0.82 1.36
N LEU A 15 11.97 1.29 1.43
CA LEU A 15 11.54 2.49 0.72
C LEU A 15 12.33 3.73 1.16
N ALA A 16 12.62 3.86 2.45
CA ALA A 16 13.42 4.97 2.97
C ALA A 16 14.86 4.96 2.41
N VAL A 17 15.45 3.79 2.23
CA VAL A 17 16.77 3.64 1.60
C VAL A 17 16.71 3.93 0.11
N GLN A 18 15.68 3.47 -0.59
CA GLN A 18 15.49 3.70 -2.04
C GLN A 18 15.19 5.17 -2.37
N PHE A 19 14.54 5.88 -1.45
CA PHE A 19 14.11 7.26 -1.62
C PHE A 19 14.71 8.18 -0.54
N PRO A 20 16.05 8.38 -0.55
CA PRO A 20 16.72 9.10 0.55
C PRO A 20 16.30 10.58 0.68
N GLY A 21 15.74 11.17 -0.38
CA GLY A 21 15.22 12.54 -0.38
C GLY A 21 13.77 12.68 0.09
N HIS A 22 13.10 11.60 0.50
CA HIS A 22 11.71 11.59 0.92
C HIS A 22 11.57 11.19 2.39
N ALA A 23 10.61 11.78 3.07
CA ALA A 23 10.09 11.21 4.31
C ALA A 23 9.21 10.01 3.98
N VAL A 24 9.44 8.88 4.62
CA VAL A 24 8.67 7.64 4.44
C VAL A 24 7.94 7.30 5.73
N ILE A 25 6.62 7.21 5.65
CA ILE A 25 5.77 6.96 6.80
C ILE A 25 5.09 5.61 6.61
N GLY A 26 5.44 4.66 7.46
CA GLY A 26 4.79 3.36 7.56
C GLY A 26 3.68 3.40 8.59
N ILE A 27 2.48 2.96 8.21
CA ILE A 27 1.29 2.95 9.06
C ILE A 27 0.79 1.53 9.23
N ASP A 28 0.62 1.08 10.46
CA ASP A 28 -0.05 -0.18 10.78
C ASP A 28 -0.83 -0.03 12.10
N ARG A 29 -1.91 -0.77 12.25
CA ARG A 29 -2.72 -0.75 13.48
C ARG A 29 -2.15 -1.63 14.59
N SER A 30 -1.28 -2.58 14.25
CA SER A 30 -0.77 -3.60 15.16
C SER A 30 0.47 -3.11 15.89
N GLU A 31 0.35 -2.88 17.19
CA GLU A 31 1.47 -2.59 18.07
C GLU A 31 2.52 -3.71 18.07
N ASP A 32 2.07 -4.97 18.08
CA ASP A 32 2.94 -6.14 18.03
C ASP A 32 3.82 -6.16 16.79
N ARG A 33 3.24 -5.91 15.61
CA ARG A 33 4.00 -5.86 14.36
C ARG A 33 5.00 -4.71 14.34
N LEU A 34 4.58 -3.52 14.72
CA LEU A 34 5.43 -2.33 14.74
C LEU A 34 6.58 -2.43 15.75
N GLY A 35 6.38 -3.17 16.84
CA GLY A 35 7.38 -3.39 17.89
C GLY A 35 8.42 -4.45 17.57
N ARG A 36 8.29 -5.19 16.46
CA ARG A 36 9.27 -6.23 16.10
C ARG A 36 10.57 -5.61 15.61
N ASP A 37 11.68 -6.19 16.06
CA ASP A 37 13.01 -5.76 15.67
C ASP A 37 13.34 -6.23 14.24
N HIS A 38 13.48 -5.29 13.33
CA HIS A 38 13.93 -5.48 11.94
C HIS A 38 15.10 -4.56 11.59
N GLY A 39 15.91 -4.24 12.59
CA GLY A 39 17.04 -3.36 12.45
C GLY A 39 16.71 -1.89 12.68
N GLU A 40 17.73 -1.05 12.57
CA GLU A 40 17.63 0.38 12.76
C GLU A 40 16.69 1.02 11.74
N LEU A 41 15.89 1.97 12.21
CA LEU A 41 15.01 2.74 11.34
C LEU A 41 15.81 3.86 10.65
N PRO A 42 15.82 3.96 9.31
CA PRO A 42 16.47 5.07 8.63
C PRO A 42 15.97 6.43 9.13
N HIS A 43 16.84 7.44 9.12
CA HIS A 43 16.52 8.78 9.65
C HIS A 43 15.33 9.47 8.96
N ASN A 44 15.02 9.09 7.71
CA ASN A 44 13.90 9.60 6.93
C ASN A 44 12.65 8.72 7.03
N ALA A 45 12.62 7.71 7.89
CA ALA A 45 11.48 6.82 8.10
C ALA A 45 10.82 7.04 9.45
N LEU A 46 9.51 6.86 9.49
CA LEU A 46 8.69 6.90 10.69
C LEU A 46 7.68 5.77 10.66
N LEU A 47 7.51 5.06 11.77
CA LEU A 47 6.43 4.08 11.95
C LEU A 47 5.35 4.68 12.84
N VAL A 48 4.10 4.59 12.38
CA VAL A 48 2.93 5.17 13.06
C VAL A 48 1.91 4.07 13.31
N ARG A 49 1.46 3.96 14.57
CA ARG A 49 0.31 3.11 14.91
C ARG A 49 -0.97 3.87 14.70
N ALA A 50 -1.75 3.46 13.71
CA ALA A 50 -3.06 4.05 13.42
C ALA A 50 -3.94 3.10 12.63
N ASP A 51 -5.25 3.30 12.72
CA ASP A 51 -6.21 2.75 11.76
C ASP A 51 -6.06 3.49 10.42
N LEU A 52 -6.00 2.76 9.30
CA LEU A 52 -5.77 3.35 7.99
C LEU A 52 -6.93 4.24 7.53
N VAL A 53 -8.17 3.89 7.87
CA VAL A 53 -9.34 4.71 7.51
C VAL A 53 -9.24 6.09 8.15
N ASP A 54 -8.92 6.13 9.43
CA ASP A 54 -8.75 7.38 10.16
C ASP A 54 -7.53 8.15 9.68
N PHE A 55 -6.41 7.45 9.47
CA PHE A 55 -5.17 8.07 8.98
C PHE A 55 -5.38 8.75 7.62
N TRP A 56 -5.98 8.06 6.63
CA TRP A 56 -6.22 8.64 5.31
C TRP A 56 -7.18 9.81 5.35
N ARG A 57 -8.23 9.75 6.19
CA ARG A 57 -9.15 10.88 6.38
C ARG A 57 -8.45 12.10 6.96
N LEU A 58 -7.65 11.93 8.01
CA LEU A 58 -6.89 13.00 8.62
C LEU A 58 -5.82 13.56 7.66
N ALA A 59 -5.09 12.71 6.97
CA ALA A 59 -4.11 13.12 5.96
C ALA A 59 -4.76 13.96 4.85
N TYR A 60 -5.93 13.54 4.38
CA TYR A 60 -6.70 14.30 3.40
C TYR A 60 -7.15 15.66 3.95
N GLN A 61 -7.74 15.69 5.15
CA GLN A 61 -8.24 16.90 5.78
C GLN A 61 -7.13 17.91 6.08
N THR A 62 -5.96 17.45 6.45
CA THR A 62 -4.80 18.29 6.77
C THR A 62 -3.96 18.67 5.55
N GLY A 63 -4.38 18.29 4.37
CA GLY A 63 -3.76 18.73 3.12
C GLY A 63 -2.51 17.96 2.72
N TRP A 64 -2.30 16.75 3.20
CA TRP A 64 -1.17 15.92 2.78
C TRP A 64 -1.23 15.58 1.29
N THR A 65 -0.07 15.61 0.65
CA THR A 65 0.10 15.31 -0.77
C THR A 65 1.23 14.30 -0.95
N PRO A 66 0.97 13.01 -0.70
CA PRO A 66 2.00 12.00 -0.88
C PRO A 66 2.43 11.94 -2.36
N GLU A 67 3.73 11.92 -2.61
CA GLU A 67 4.25 11.69 -3.96
C GLU A 67 4.08 10.23 -4.38
N TYR A 68 4.33 9.30 -3.45
CA TYR A 68 4.11 7.86 -3.62
C TYR A 68 3.26 7.32 -2.48
N HIS A 69 2.35 6.41 -2.81
CA HIS A 69 1.50 5.71 -1.87
C HIS A 69 1.51 4.21 -2.19
N TYR A 70 2.01 3.41 -1.25
CA TYR A 70 2.12 1.97 -1.40
C TYR A 70 1.07 1.23 -0.57
N LEU A 71 0.40 0.28 -1.21
CA LEU A 71 -0.48 -0.73 -0.60
C LEU A 71 0.10 -2.11 -0.95
N LEU A 72 0.89 -2.66 -0.05
CA LEU A 72 1.64 -3.89 -0.31
C LEU A 72 0.98 -5.08 0.38
N TYR A 73 0.47 -6.02 -0.41
CA TYR A 73 -0.16 -7.26 0.05
C TYR A 73 -1.24 -7.04 1.13
N PRO A 74 -2.24 -6.20 0.87
CA PRO A 74 -3.35 -6.01 1.80
C PRO A 74 -4.08 -7.34 2.04
N ASN A 75 -4.75 -7.46 3.20
CA ASN A 75 -5.57 -8.63 3.48
C ASN A 75 -6.62 -8.80 2.37
N PRO A 76 -6.65 -9.93 1.67
CA PRO A 76 -7.50 -10.09 0.49
C PRO A 76 -8.98 -10.30 0.80
N TYR A 77 -9.34 -10.70 2.03
CA TYR A 77 -10.71 -11.01 2.39
C TYR A 77 -11.44 -11.83 1.30
N PRO A 78 -11.05 -13.11 1.08
CA PRO A 78 -11.46 -13.86 -0.11
C PRO A 78 -12.93 -14.26 -0.14
N LYS A 79 -13.61 -14.25 1.01
CA LYS A 79 -15.04 -14.57 1.08
C LYS A 79 -15.88 -13.48 0.42
N ALA A 80 -16.86 -13.86 -0.42
CA ALA A 80 -17.73 -12.93 -1.11
C ALA A 80 -18.47 -11.96 -0.16
N GLY A 81 -18.88 -12.42 1.03
CA GLY A 81 -19.50 -11.57 2.04
C GLY A 81 -18.58 -10.49 2.65
N HIS A 82 -17.28 -10.56 2.39
CA HIS A 82 -16.29 -9.60 2.89
C HIS A 82 -15.84 -8.57 1.84
N LEU A 83 -16.52 -8.45 0.71
CA LEU A 83 -16.16 -7.50 -0.35
C LEU A 83 -15.99 -6.06 0.18
N LYS A 84 -16.88 -5.64 1.09
CA LYS A 84 -16.81 -4.29 1.71
C LYS A 84 -15.58 -4.08 2.62
N MET A 85 -14.87 -5.13 2.98
CA MET A 85 -13.64 -5.05 3.78
C MET A 85 -12.40 -4.90 2.91
N ARG A 86 -12.45 -5.26 1.62
CA ARG A 86 -11.39 -4.98 0.65
C ARG A 86 -11.32 -3.48 0.41
N TRP A 87 -10.14 -2.91 0.27
CA TRP A 87 -10.01 -1.45 0.12
C TRP A 87 -10.79 -0.89 -1.06
N HIS A 88 -10.87 -1.61 -2.18
CA HIS A 88 -11.65 -1.18 -3.35
C HIS A 88 -13.18 -1.33 -3.18
N GLY A 89 -13.64 -2.09 -2.20
CA GLY A 89 -15.05 -2.20 -1.82
C GLY A 89 -15.43 -1.39 -0.57
N HIS A 90 -14.45 -0.75 0.07
CA HIS A 90 -14.65 0.02 1.30
C HIS A 90 -15.06 1.46 1.01
N ALA A 91 -15.89 2.03 1.88
CA ALA A 91 -16.37 3.42 1.75
C ALA A 91 -15.25 4.48 1.78
N VAL A 92 -14.05 4.14 2.27
CA VAL A 92 -12.90 5.04 2.31
C VAL A 92 -12.16 5.18 0.97
N LEU A 93 -12.44 4.34 0.00
CA LEU A 93 -11.73 4.36 -1.28
C LEU A 93 -11.66 5.74 -1.94
N PRO A 94 -12.75 6.52 -2.04
CA PRO A 94 -12.67 7.87 -2.60
C PRO A 94 -11.67 8.78 -1.89
N THR A 95 -11.59 8.69 -0.56
CA THR A 95 -10.63 9.46 0.25
C THR A 95 -9.19 9.02 -0.02
N LEU A 96 -8.95 7.71 -0.07
CA LEU A 96 -7.64 7.15 -0.40
C LEU A 96 -7.16 7.66 -1.76
N LEU A 97 -8.01 7.57 -2.78
CA LEU A 97 -7.67 8.01 -4.14
C LEU A 97 -7.50 9.54 -4.24
N ALA A 98 -8.27 10.30 -3.45
CA ALA A 98 -8.21 11.75 -3.44
C ALA A 98 -6.92 12.32 -2.80
N LEU A 99 -6.15 11.52 -2.06
CA LEU A 99 -4.82 11.89 -1.58
C LEU A 99 -3.86 12.20 -2.75
N GLY A 100 -4.09 11.56 -3.90
CA GLY A 100 -3.26 11.77 -5.08
C GLY A 100 -1.91 11.06 -5.01
N GLY A 101 -1.02 11.44 -5.92
CA GLY A 101 0.30 10.85 -6.06
C GLY A 101 0.33 9.56 -6.86
N HIS A 102 1.48 8.92 -6.91
CA HIS A 102 1.66 7.63 -7.55
C HIS A 102 1.24 6.51 -6.60
N LEU A 103 0.10 5.90 -6.88
CA LEU A 103 -0.40 4.75 -6.10
C LEU A 103 0.12 3.45 -6.70
N GLU A 104 0.73 2.61 -5.87
CA GLU A 104 1.13 1.25 -6.24
C GLU A 104 0.53 0.23 -5.27
N LEU A 105 -0.16 -0.76 -5.83
CA LEU A 105 -0.72 -1.91 -5.12
C LEU A 105 0.00 -3.17 -5.59
N ARG A 106 0.41 -4.03 -4.66
CA ARG A 106 0.92 -5.37 -4.97
C ARG A 106 0.11 -6.44 -4.26
N SER A 107 -0.10 -7.56 -4.94
CA SER A 107 -0.81 -8.73 -4.40
C SER A 107 -0.39 -9.99 -5.14
N ASN A 108 -0.53 -11.15 -4.48
CA ASN A 108 -0.43 -12.46 -5.09
C ASN A 108 -1.77 -12.95 -5.66
N TRP A 109 -2.82 -12.16 -5.56
CA TRP A 109 -4.17 -12.50 -6.01
C TRP A 109 -4.62 -11.54 -7.12
N SER A 110 -4.61 -12.03 -8.37
CA SER A 110 -4.93 -11.21 -9.56
C SER A 110 -6.31 -10.57 -9.46
N LEU A 111 -7.31 -11.30 -8.95
CA LEU A 111 -8.68 -10.79 -8.82
C LEU A 111 -8.75 -9.52 -7.96
N TYR A 112 -7.99 -9.48 -6.86
CA TYR A 112 -7.93 -8.28 -6.01
C TYR A 112 -7.41 -7.07 -6.78
N VAL A 113 -6.34 -7.26 -7.54
CA VAL A 113 -5.70 -6.19 -8.33
C VAL A 113 -6.61 -5.72 -9.47
N GLU A 114 -7.26 -6.66 -10.16
CA GLU A 114 -8.19 -6.37 -11.25
C GLU A 114 -9.44 -5.62 -10.76
N GLU A 115 -10.05 -6.08 -9.67
CA GLU A 115 -11.19 -5.39 -9.03
C GLU A 115 -10.81 -3.99 -8.56
N PHE A 116 -9.61 -3.84 -7.99
CA PHE A 116 -9.10 -2.54 -7.55
C PHE A 116 -8.94 -1.58 -8.74
N ALA A 117 -8.41 -2.06 -9.87
CA ALA A 117 -8.28 -1.28 -11.10
C ALA A 117 -9.64 -0.79 -11.63
N LEU A 118 -10.65 -1.67 -11.61
CA LEU A 118 -12.03 -1.29 -12.01
C LEU A 118 -12.58 -0.21 -11.08
N ALA A 119 -12.37 -0.33 -9.77
CA ALA A 119 -12.83 0.66 -8.80
C ALA A 119 -12.13 2.01 -8.98
N VAL A 120 -10.82 2.02 -9.26
CA VAL A 120 -10.06 3.24 -9.58
C VAL A 120 -10.68 3.94 -10.80
N ALA A 121 -10.92 3.19 -11.88
CA ALA A 121 -11.53 3.73 -13.09
C ALA A 121 -12.93 4.31 -12.83
N GLN A 122 -13.74 3.62 -12.04
CA GLN A 122 -15.08 4.04 -11.69
C GLN A 122 -15.09 5.35 -10.88
N VAL A 123 -14.17 5.50 -9.94
CA VAL A 123 -14.13 6.67 -9.05
C VAL A 123 -13.42 7.86 -9.68
N THR A 124 -12.35 7.62 -10.43
CA THR A 124 -11.46 8.70 -10.92
C THR A 124 -11.54 8.94 -12.43
N GLY A 125 -12.08 8.01 -13.18
CA GLY A 125 -12.02 8.00 -14.66
C GLY A 125 -10.65 7.61 -15.22
N LYS A 126 -9.65 7.34 -14.38
CA LYS A 126 -8.30 6.96 -14.81
C LYS A 126 -8.15 5.45 -14.91
N GLN A 127 -7.44 5.01 -15.93
CA GLN A 127 -7.09 3.60 -16.09
C GLN A 127 -5.79 3.32 -15.36
N ALA A 128 -5.84 2.42 -14.38
CA ALA A 128 -4.65 1.90 -13.73
C ALA A 128 -3.97 0.86 -14.62
N ALA A 129 -2.65 0.86 -14.65
CA ALA A 129 -1.88 -0.22 -15.28
C ALA A 129 -1.82 -1.42 -14.34
N VAL A 130 -1.98 -2.63 -14.89
CA VAL A 130 -1.90 -3.90 -14.17
C VAL A 130 -0.95 -4.83 -14.91
N ALA A 131 -0.01 -5.44 -14.21
CA ALA A 131 0.91 -6.42 -14.78
C ALA A 131 1.37 -7.45 -13.76
N GLU A 132 1.70 -8.64 -14.25
CA GLU A 132 2.57 -9.55 -13.52
C GLU A 132 3.96 -8.93 -13.36
N PHE A 133 4.64 -9.23 -12.27
CA PHE A 133 6.03 -8.81 -12.09
C PHE A 133 6.84 -9.84 -11.32
N VAL A 134 8.14 -9.78 -11.52
CA VAL A 134 9.13 -10.51 -10.72
C VAL A 134 9.95 -9.45 -9.99
N PRO A 135 10.03 -9.50 -8.64
CA PRO A 135 10.83 -8.55 -7.88
C PRO A 135 12.30 -8.58 -8.32
N GLU A 136 12.86 -7.40 -8.55
CA GLU A 136 14.29 -7.22 -8.82
C GLU A 136 14.98 -6.77 -7.53
N GLY A 137 16.06 -7.47 -7.14
CA GLY A 137 16.79 -7.19 -5.90
C GLY A 137 16.07 -7.73 -4.66
N ASP A 138 16.12 -6.97 -3.57
CA ASP A 138 15.52 -7.36 -2.29
C ASP A 138 13.99 -7.26 -2.34
N TYR A 139 13.32 -8.22 -1.69
CA TYR A 139 11.87 -8.18 -1.53
C TYR A 139 11.45 -7.01 -0.64
N LEU A 140 10.40 -6.28 -1.02
CA LEU A 140 9.90 -5.15 -0.22
C LEU A 140 9.26 -5.59 1.09
N THR A 141 8.61 -6.75 1.11
CA THR A 141 7.91 -7.25 2.30
C THR A 141 8.23 -8.73 2.54
N PRO A 142 8.08 -9.22 3.79
CA PRO A 142 8.12 -10.65 4.07
C PRO A 142 7.09 -11.47 3.27
N PHE A 143 5.90 -10.91 3.01
CA PHE A 143 4.89 -11.56 2.18
C PHE A 143 5.34 -11.70 0.73
N GLU A 144 5.95 -10.68 0.15
CA GLU A 144 6.49 -10.74 -1.20
C GLU A 144 7.53 -11.85 -1.33
N ALA A 145 8.46 -11.93 -0.37
CA ALA A 145 9.44 -13.00 -0.31
C ALA A 145 8.79 -14.38 -0.22
N LYS A 146 7.83 -14.54 0.69
CA LYS A 146 7.11 -15.80 0.90
C LYS A 146 6.39 -16.26 -0.37
N TYR A 147 5.65 -15.37 -1.02
CA TYR A 147 4.88 -15.71 -2.22
C TYR A 147 5.78 -15.98 -3.42
N ALA A 148 6.81 -15.16 -3.64
CA ALA A 148 7.77 -15.35 -4.72
C ALA A 148 8.54 -16.68 -4.57
N GLN A 149 9.03 -16.99 -3.37
CA GLN A 149 9.78 -18.20 -3.09
C GLN A 149 8.91 -19.47 -3.15
N SER A 150 7.61 -19.36 -2.93
CA SER A 150 6.66 -20.48 -3.10
C SER A 150 6.14 -20.61 -4.54
N GLY A 151 6.66 -19.85 -5.49
CA GLY A 151 6.33 -19.96 -6.91
C GLY A 151 4.99 -19.31 -7.30
N GLN A 152 4.42 -18.46 -6.42
CA GLN A 152 3.20 -17.75 -6.75
C GLN A 152 3.48 -16.58 -7.69
N THR A 153 2.55 -16.33 -8.61
CA THR A 153 2.59 -15.13 -9.45
C THR A 153 2.30 -13.90 -8.63
N LEU A 154 3.11 -12.85 -8.81
CA LEU A 154 2.91 -11.56 -8.19
C LEU A 154 2.37 -10.56 -9.20
N TRP A 155 1.43 -9.73 -8.74
CA TRP A 155 0.73 -8.73 -9.52
C TRP A 155 0.95 -7.36 -8.92
N ARG A 156 1.10 -6.36 -9.78
CA ARG A 156 1.10 -4.96 -9.37
C ARG A 156 0.13 -4.14 -10.20
N LEU A 157 -0.44 -3.15 -9.55
CA LEU A 157 -1.21 -2.08 -10.14
C LEU A 157 -0.51 -0.78 -9.85
N TRP A 158 -0.49 0.15 -10.80
CA TRP A 158 -0.04 1.52 -10.53
C TRP A 158 -0.88 2.53 -11.32
N VAL A 159 -1.04 3.69 -10.74
CA VAL A 159 -1.78 4.80 -11.33
C VAL A 159 -1.30 6.12 -10.76
N ASP A 160 -1.17 7.14 -11.62
CA ASP A 160 -0.90 8.50 -11.20
C ASP A 160 -2.20 9.23 -10.95
N LEU A 161 -2.40 9.67 -9.71
CA LEU A 161 -3.60 10.32 -9.23
C LEU A 161 -3.36 11.80 -8.97
N GLU A 162 -4.33 12.62 -9.31
CA GLU A 162 -4.33 14.02 -8.90
C GLU A 162 -5.02 14.15 -7.55
N ARG A 163 -4.44 14.99 -6.67
CA ARG A 163 -5.11 15.34 -5.43
C ARG A 163 -6.41 16.11 -5.74
N LYS A 164 -7.45 15.71 -5.09
CA LYS A 164 -8.76 16.37 -5.20
C LYS A 164 -9.20 16.99 -3.89
#